data_c8f51774ffdbdd9468cdcd993343f230
#
_entry.id   c8f51774ffdbdd9468cdcd993343f230
#
_cell.length_a   1.000
_cell.length_b   1.000
_cell.length_c   1.000
_cell.angle_alpha   90.00
_cell.angle_beta   90.00
_cell.angle_gamma   90.00
#
_symmetry.space_group_name_H-M   'P 1'
#
loop_
_entity.id
_entity.type
_entity.pdbx_description
1 polymer ?
#
loop_
_entity_poly.entity_id
_entity_poly.type
_entity_poly.pdbx_seq_one_letter_code
_entity_poly.pdbx_strand_id
1 'polypeptide(L)'
;PLDMTNISVNYDDKWLYNADRARLHTFVENCRQAMKTGEPGFSFNFGDKQNETLRNACTEVTSEDDSDVCNLGSINMSNIKDIEEFKHVVELGSKFLVCGTLRADLPYEKVYKVREKNRRLGLGLMGIHEWLLKRKAKYEVTPELHKWLEVYRDESKKAADSHCDRLYLSRPVAYRAIAP
;
A
#
# COMPACT_ATOMS: atom_id res chain seq x y z
N PRO A 1 -28.59 3.08 7.54
CA PRO A 1 -27.53 3.49 6.64
C PRO A 1 -26.22 2.86 7.10
N LEU A 2 -25.35 2.48 6.16
CA LEU A 2 -24.02 1.94 6.45
C LEU A 2 -22.98 3.08 6.52
N ASP A 3 -23.22 4.04 7.39
CA ASP A 3 -22.46 5.28 7.52
C ASP A 3 -21.22 5.16 8.44
N MET A 4 -21.12 4.01 9.15
CA MET A 4 -19.97 3.67 10.00
C MET A 4 -19.14 2.51 9.40
N THR A 5 -19.29 2.27 8.11
CA THR A 5 -18.66 1.14 7.43
C THR A 5 -17.97 1.63 6.15
N ASN A 6 -16.73 1.21 5.93
CA ASN A 6 -16.04 1.45 4.66
C ASN A 6 -16.54 0.44 3.61
N ILE A 7 -16.99 0.94 2.48
CA ILE A 7 -17.58 0.15 1.39
C ILE A 7 -16.96 0.61 0.07
N SER A 8 -16.59 -0.32 -0.79
CA SER A 8 -16.17 -0.02 -2.17
C SER A 8 -17.00 -0.81 -3.18
N VAL A 9 -17.36 -0.16 -4.28
CA VAL A 9 -17.97 -0.85 -5.43
C VAL A 9 -16.87 -1.42 -6.28
N ASN A 10 -16.96 -2.72 -6.58
CA ASN A 10 -15.97 -3.41 -7.41
C ASN A 10 -16.33 -3.32 -8.89
N TYR A 11 -15.37 -2.91 -9.69
CA TYR A 11 -15.42 -2.81 -11.15
C TYR A 11 -14.45 -3.82 -11.75
N ASP A 12 -14.96 -4.82 -12.46
CA ASP A 12 -14.20 -5.92 -13.06
C ASP A 12 -14.16 -5.83 -14.58
N ASP A 13 -13.48 -6.79 -15.22
CA ASP A 13 -13.43 -6.89 -16.68
C ASP A 13 -14.81 -7.05 -17.31
N LYS A 14 -15.72 -7.75 -16.65
CA LYS A 14 -17.10 -7.91 -17.08
C LYS A 14 -17.83 -6.57 -17.13
N TRP A 15 -17.62 -5.72 -16.13
CA TRP A 15 -18.16 -4.37 -16.13
C TRP A 15 -17.55 -3.55 -17.26
N LEU A 16 -16.24 -3.63 -17.45
CA LEU A 16 -15.51 -2.85 -18.46
C LEU A 16 -15.92 -3.20 -19.88
N TYR A 17 -15.96 -4.51 -20.23
CA TYR A 17 -16.31 -4.97 -21.57
C TYR A 17 -17.80 -4.85 -21.93
N ASN A 18 -18.64 -4.83 -20.92
CA ASN A 18 -20.08 -4.72 -21.09
C ASN A 18 -20.61 -3.35 -20.65
N ALA A 19 -19.82 -2.29 -20.84
CA ALA A 19 -20.20 -0.93 -20.47
C ALA A 19 -21.36 -0.42 -21.35
N ASP A 20 -22.57 -0.84 -21.02
CA ASP A 20 -23.80 -0.25 -21.51
C ASP A 20 -24.22 0.98 -20.67
N ARG A 21 -25.29 1.65 -21.08
CA ARG A 21 -25.80 2.84 -20.37
C ARG A 21 -26.14 2.57 -18.89
N ALA A 22 -26.61 1.37 -18.55
CA ALA A 22 -26.97 1.04 -17.18
C ALA A 22 -25.74 0.90 -16.29
N ARG A 23 -24.66 0.37 -16.81
CA ARG A 23 -23.39 0.21 -16.08
C ARG A 23 -22.66 1.52 -15.91
N LEU A 24 -22.63 2.36 -16.94
CA LEU A 24 -22.18 3.74 -16.83
C LEU A 24 -22.99 4.50 -15.78
N HIS A 25 -24.29 4.26 -15.70
CA HIS A 25 -25.14 4.86 -14.69
C HIS A 25 -24.69 4.47 -13.28
N THR A 26 -24.40 3.19 -13.02
CA THR A 26 -23.89 2.73 -11.71
C THR A 26 -22.60 3.45 -11.31
N PHE A 27 -21.65 3.60 -12.24
CA PHE A 27 -20.41 4.34 -11.99
C PHE A 27 -20.67 5.82 -11.69
N VAL A 28 -21.53 6.47 -12.47
CA VAL A 28 -21.89 7.88 -12.26
C VAL A 28 -22.58 8.08 -10.91
N GLU A 29 -23.52 7.20 -10.53
CA GLU A 29 -24.15 7.28 -9.22
C GLU A 29 -23.16 7.03 -8.08
N ASN A 30 -22.23 6.08 -8.25
CA ASN A 30 -21.14 5.88 -7.29
C ASN A 30 -20.31 7.18 -7.11
N CYS A 31 -19.92 7.81 -8.22
CA CYS A 31 -19.20 9.10 -8.16
C CYS A 31 -19.99 10.18 -7.43
N ARG A 32 -21.30 10.33 -7.76
CA ARG A 32 -22.17 11.32 -7.11
C ARG A 32 -22.29 11.08 -5.62
N GLN A 33 -22.47 9.82 -5.21
CA GLN A 33 -22.60 9.47 -3.81
C GLN A 33 -21.28 9.67 -3.06
N ALA A 34 -20.17 9.23 -3.64
CA ALA A 34 -18.83 9.42 -3.08
C ALA A 34 -18.49 10.90 -2.89
N MET A 35 -18.81 11.75 -3.86
CA MET A 35 -18.63 13.20 -3.73
C MET A 35 -19.48 13.83 -2.65
N LYS A 36 -20.61 13.24 -2.31
CA LYS A 36 -21.53 13.74 -1.29
C LYS A 36 -21.17 13.31 0.14
N THR A 37 -20.70 12.07 0.30
CA THR A 37 -20.53 11.44 1.61
C THR A 37 -19.15 10.85 1.88
N GLY A 38 -18.27 10.77 0.85
CA GLY A 38 -17.00 10.06 0.92
C GLY A 38 -17.11 8.57 0.59
N GLU A 39 -18.32 8.02 0.54
CA GLU A 39 -18.59 6.60 0.29
C GLU A 39 -19.69 6.43 -0.78
N PRO A 40 -19.72 5.30 -1.49
CA PRO A 40 -18.76 4.21 -1.52
C PRO A 40 -17.47 4.56 -2.29
N GLY A 41 -16.35 3.93 -1.90
CA GLY A 41 -15.10 3.99 -2.65
C GLY A 41 -15.13 3.15 -3.93
N PHE A 42 -14.00 3.07 -4.61
CA PHE A 42 -13.84 2.37 -5.89
C PHE A 42 -12.82 1.24 -5.74
N SER A 43 -13.14 0.07 -6.28
CA SER A 43 -12.22 -1.06 -6.41
C SER A 43 -12.17 -1.46 -7.87
N PHE A 44 -10.97 -1.41 -8.47
CA PHE A 44 -10.77 -1.78 -9.87
C PHE A 44 -9.96 -3.08 -9.93
N ASN A 45 -10.58 -4.13 -10.47
CA ASN A 45 -10.04 -5.48 -10.53
C ASN A 45 -10.04 -5.97 -11.99
N PHE A 46 -9.05 -5.50 -12.76
CA PHE A 46 -8.92 -5.80 -14.19
C PHE A 46 -7.72 -6.70 -14.45
N GLY A 47 -7.83 -7.54 -15.51
CA GLY A 47 -6.75 -8.39 -15.99
C GLY A 47 -6.19 -9.31 -14.90
N ASP A 48 -4.89 -9.29 -14.73
CA ASP A 48 -4.18 -10.15 -13.77
C ASP A 48 -4.56 -9.90 -12.31
N LYS A 49 -5.21 -8.76 -12.04
CA LYS A 49 -5.64 -8.37 -10.69
C LYS A 49 -7.11 -8.62 -10.41
N GLN A 50 -7.80 -9.36 -11.27
CA GLN A 50 -9.23 -9.63 -11.12
C GLN A 50 -9.61 -10.31 -9.80
N ASN A 51 -8.69 -11.07 -9.19
CA ASN A 51 -8.91 -11.78 -7.94
C ASN A 51 -8.52 -10.97 -6.69
N GLU A 52 -7.82 -9.84 -6.83
CA GLU A 52 -7.45 -8.98 -5.69
C GLU A 52 -8.66 -8.19 -5.18
N THR A 53 -9.67 -8.87 -4.64
CA THR A 53 -10.95 -8.28 -4.23
C THR A 53 -10.96 -7.72 -2.81
N LEU A 54 -10.01 -8.13 -1.97
CA LEU A 54 -9.84 -7.51 -0.66
C LEU A 54 -9.20 -6.13 -0.79
N ARG A 55 -9.78 -5.17 -0.08
CA ARG A 55 -9.25 -3.80 0.05
C ARG A 55 -9.23 -3.40 1.52
N ASN A 56 -8.22 -2.63 1.93
CA ASN A 56 -8.33 -1.89 3.18
C ASN A 56 -9.15 -0.59 2.99
N ALA A 57 -9.42 0.11 4.08
CA ALA A 57 -10.25 1.32 4.06
C ALA A 57 -9.75 2.40 3.10
N CYS A 58 -8.45 2.58 3.00
CA CYS A 58 -7.82 3.61 2.17
C CYS A 58 -7.52 3.13 0.73
N THR A 59 -7.79 1.86 0.41
CA THR A 59 -7.63 1.20 -0.89
C THR A 59 -6.20 1.05 -1.42
N GLU A 60 -5.18 1.39 -0.65
CA GLU A 60 -3.77 1.21 -1.03
C GLU A 60 -3.29 -0.24 -0.92
N VAL A 61 -4.00 -1.09 -0.18
CA VAL A 61 -3.72 -2.52 -0.02
C VAL A 61 -4.76 -3.33 -0.76
N THR A 62 -4.31 -4.23 -1.62
CA THR A 62 -5.14 -5.20 -2.33
C THR A 62 -4.65 -6.60 -2.08
N SER A 63 -5.55 -7.58 -1.99
CA SER A 63 -5.19 -8.98 -1.82
C SER A 63 -6.21 -9.91 -2.48
N GLU A 64 -5.76 -11.08 -2.90
CA GLU A 64 -6.62 -12.19 -3.30
C GLU A 64 -7.16 -12.95 -2.08
N ASP A 65 -6.42 -12.89 -0.98
CA ASP A 65 -6.79 -13.57 0.25
C ASP A 65 -7.66 -12.65 1.12
N ASP A 66 -8.82 -13.13 1.52
CA ASP A 66 -9.54 -12.49 2.62
C ASP A 66 -8.75 -12.65 3.93
N SER A 67 -9.00 -11.79 4.89
CA SER A 67 -8.29 -11.81 6.19
C SER A 67 -6.78 -11.49 6.08
N ASP A 68 -6.34 -10.84 5.02
CA ASP A 68 -4.97 -10.34 4.89
C ASP A 68 -4.71 -9.14 5.80
N VAL A 69 -3.46 -8.95 6.17
CA VAL A 69 -3.02 -7.83 7.01
C VAL A 69 -1.78 -7.18 6.42
N CYS A 70 -1.68 -5.86 6.58
CA CYS A 70 -0.54 -5.08 6.16
C CYS A 70 -0.13 -4.11 7.27
N ASN A 71 1.07 -4.27 7.81
CA ASN A 71 1.60 -3.32 8.76
C ASN A 71 2.17 -2.11 8.02
N LEU A 72 1.69 -0.93 8.38
CA LEU A 72 2.11 0.34 7.81
C LEU A 72 3.18 1.02 8.67
N GLY A 73 4.10 1.68 8.01
CA GLY A 73 5.07 2.59 8.61
C GLY A 73 5.53 3.62 7.60
N SER A 74 5.92 4.80 8.04
CA SER A 74 6.33 5.88 7.13
C SER A 74 7.65 6.48 7.57
N ILE A 75 8.55 6.70 6.59
CA ILE A 75 9.82 7.38 6.76
C ILE A 75 9.63 8.85 6.41
N ASN A 76 9.96 9.76 7.32
CA ASN A 76 9.96 11.19 7.03
C ASN A 76 11.24 11.59 6.30
N MET A 77 11.15 11.69 4.97
CA MET A 77 12.30 12.06 4.13
C MET A 77 12.88 13.43 4.46
N SER A 78 12.06 14.37 4.92
CA SER A 78 12.51 15.75 5.19
C SER A 78 13.52 15.84 6.33
N ASN A 79 13.55 14.84 7.22
CA ASN A 79 14.46 14.78 8.36
C ASN A 79 15.75 14.00 8.06
N ILE A 80 15.87 13.45 6.87
CA ILE A 80 17.03 12.65 6.46
C ILE A 80 18.07 13.54 5.78
N LYS A 81 19.29 13.42 6.24
CA LYS A 81 20.39 14.29 5.86
C LYS A 81 20.92 13.98 4.45
N ASP A 82 21.19 12.71 4.19
CA ASP A 82 21.80 12.25 2.95
C ASP A 82 21.32 10.85 2.54
N ILE A 83 21.75 10.38 1.39
CA ILE A 83 21.30 9.12 0.80
C ILE A 83 21.82 7.88 1.55
N GLU A 84 22.93 7.98 2.24
CA GLU A 84 23.47 6.85 3.02
C GLU A 84 22.68 6.68 4.33
N GLU A 85 22.34 7.78 4.99
CA GLU A 85 21.38 7.75 6.10
C GLU A 85 20.02 7.23 5.64
N PHE A 86 19.56 7.65 4.45
CA PHE A 86 18.30 7.16 3.88
C PHE A 86 18.29 5.64 3.69
N LYS A 87 19.34 5.08 3.11
CA LYS A 87 19.50 3.62 2.96
C LYS A 87 19.38 2.91 4.31
N HIS A 88 20.10 3.42 5.32
CA HIS A 88 20.08 2.84 6.66
C HIS A 88 18.69 2.89 7.29
N VAL A 89 17.99 4.03 7.18
CA VAL A 89 16.64 4.20 7.72
C VAL A 89 15.63 3.31 6.99
N VAL A 90 15.74 3.17 5.65
CA VAL A 90 14.91 2.25 4.85
C VAL A 90 15.14 0.80 5.27
N GLU A 91 16.39 0.41 5.50
CA GLU A 91 16.76 -0.92 5.99
C GLU A 91 16.13 -1.19 7.36
N LEU A 92 16.31 -0.28 8.31
CA LEU A 92 15.76 -0.40 9.66
C LEU A 92 14.22 -0.43 9.64
N GLY A 93 13.57 0.45 8.88
CA GLY A 93 12.12 0.50 8.75
C GLY A 93 11.55 -0.79 8.19
N SER A 94 12.20 -1.36 7.18
CA SER A 94 11.79 -2.64 6.59
C SER A 94 11.90 -3.79 7.59
N LYS A 95 13.01 -3.90 8.31
CA LYS A 95 13.21 -4.91 9.36
C LYS A 95 12.22 -4.72 10.52
N PHE A 96 11.98 -3.47 10.92
CA PHE A 96 11.01 -3.15 11.97
C PHE A 96 9.60 -3.61 11.60
N LEU A 97 9.16 -3.39 10.36
CA LEU A 97 7.85 -3.86 9.90
C LEU A 97 7.75 -5.39 9.86
N VAL A 98 8.82 -6.10 9.47
CA VAL A 98 8.85 -7.58 9.56
C VAL A 98 8.67 -8.02 11.01
N CYS A 99 9.40 -7.41 11.95
CA CYS A 99 9.27 -7.74 13.38
C CYS A 99 7.89 -7.38 13.92
N GLY A 100 7.34 -6.22 13.53
CA GLY A 100 6.01 -5.79 13.94
C GLY A 100 4.92 -6.74 13.47
N THR A 101 5.00 -7.20 12.21
CA THR A 101 4.07 -8.19 11.67
C THR A 101 4.13 -9.51 12.45
N LEU A 102 5.32 -9.95 12.88
CA LEU A 102 5.48 -11.19 13.66
C LEU A 102 4.92 -11.06 15.09
N ARG A 103 5.00 -9.90 15.68
CA ARG A 103 4.58 -9.64 17.06
C ARG A 103 3.12 -9.21 17.21
N ALA A 104 2.44 -8.95 16.09
CA ALA A 104 1.05 -8.52 16.12
C ALA A 104 0.13 -9.65 16.63
N ASP A 105 -0.69 -9.35 17.63
CA ASP A 105 -1.82 -10.19 18.02
C ASP A 105 -2.96 -10.00 17.02
N LEU A 106 -3.45 -11.11 16.48
CA LEU A 106 -4.47 -11.11 15.43
C LEU A 106 -5.76 -11.75 15.94
N PRO A 107 -6.93 -11.34 15.41
CA PRO A 107 -8.22 -11.68 16.03
C PRO A 107 -8.62 -13.15 15.91
N TYR A 108 -8.11 -13.89 14.91
CA TYR A 108 -8.47 -15.31 14.70
C TYR A 108 -7.46 -16.03 13.79
N GLU A 109 -7.48 -17.36 13.81
CA GLU A 109 -6.47 -18.25 13.19
C GLU A 109 -6.25 -18.01 11.69
N LYS A 110 -7.31 -17.74 10.93
CA LYS A 110 -7.17 -17.51 9.48
C LYS A 110 -6.28 -16.31 9.17
N VAL A 111 -6.37 -15.25 9.96
CA VAL A 111 -5.52 -14.05 9.78
C VAL A 111 -4.05 -14.38 10.00
N TYR A 112 -3.74 -15.22 11.01
CA TYR A 112 -2.37 -15.71 11.21
C TYR A 112 -1.84 -16.48 9.99
N LYS A 113 -2.64 -17.41 9.45
CA LYS A 113 -2.25 -18.21 8.26
C LYS A 113 -2.01 -17.34 7.03
N VAL A 114 -2.90 -16.40 6.76
CA VAL A 114 -2.75 -15.49 5.61
C VAL A 114 -1.55 -14.55 5.80
N ARG A 115 -1.35 -14.02 7.02
CA ARG A 115 -0.15 -13.25 7.35
C ARG A 115 1.13 -14.04 7.10
N GLU A 116 1.19 -15.29 7.51
CA GLU A 116 2.37 -16.16 7.30
C GLU A 116 2.63 -16.42 5.81
N LYS A 117 1.56 -16.58 5.02
CA LYS A 117 1.64 -16.74 3.57
C LYS A 117 2.13 -15.46 2.90
N ASN A 118 1.52 -14.32 3.18
CA ASN A 118 1.70 -13.08 2.43
C ASN A 118 2.74 -12.14 3.05
N ARG A 119 2.84 -12.09 4.37
CA ARG A 119 3.76 -11.24 5.14
C ARG A 119 3.85 -9.82 4.58
N ARG A 120 2.71 -9.24 4.22
CA ARG A 120 2.61 -7.97 3.53
C ARG A 120 3.13 -6.82 4.40
N LEU A 121 3.98 -5.97 3.83
CA LEU A 121 4.53 -4.79 4.47
C LEU A 121 4.12 -3.55 3.68
N GLY A 122 3.82 -2.48 4.38
CA GLY A 122 3.46 -1.19 3.81
C GLY A 122 4.41 -0.08 4.29
N LEU A 123 5.70 -0.16 3.93
CA LEU A 123 6.60 0.95 4.18
C LEU A 123 6.25 2.10 3.25
N GLY A 124 6.02 3.30 3.80
CA GLY A 124 5.70 4.51 3.07
C GLY A 124 6.75 5.60 3.22
N LEU A 125 6.61 6.65 2.44
CA LEU A 125 7.39 7.88 2.53
C LEU A 125 6.47 9.06 2.82
N MET A 126 6.87 9.90 3.76
CA MET A 126 6.22 11.17 4.06
C MET A 126 7.23 12.31 3.99
N GLY A 127 6.76 13.56 3.98
CA GLY A 127 7.63 14.72 3.96
C GLY A 127 8.35 14.97 2.62
N ILE A 128 7.92 14.35 1.51
CA ILE A 128 8.52 14.51 0.18
C ILE A 128 8.46 15.97 -0.27
N HIS A 129 7.31 16.64 -0.08
CA HIS A 129 7.18 18.03 -0.46
C HIS A 129 8.14 18.93 0.34
N GLU A 130 8.23 18.74 1.65
CA GLU A 130 9.17 19.49 2.50
C GLU A 130 10.63 19.21 2.10
N TRP A 131 10.95 17.96 1.77
CA TRP A 131 12.27 17.56 1.27
C TRP A 131 12.64 18.29 -0.04
N LEU A 132 11.67 18.44 -0.97
CA LEU A 132 11.82 19.21 -2.20
C LEU A 132 11.97 20.71 -1.92
N LEU A 133 11.16 21.28 -1.02
CA LEU A 133 11.26 22.70 -0.63
C LEU A 133 12.63 23.04 -0.04
N LYS A 134 13.19 22.21 0.82
CA LYS A 134 14.54 22.36 1.36
C LYS A 134 15.62 22.41 0.25
N ARG A 135 15.34 21.80 -0.89
CA ARG A 135 16.19 21.77 -2.11
C ARG A 135 15.84 22.85 -3.13
N LYS A 136 14.87 23.72 -2.80
CA LYS A 136 14.35 24.77 -3.70
C LYS A 136 13.81 24.20 -5.02
N ALA A 137 13.33 22.98 -4.99
CA ALA A 137 12.74 22.28 -6.13
C ALA A 137 11.21 22.41 -6.12
N LYS A 138 10.61 22.36 -7.31
CA LYS A 138 9.15 22.24 -7.46
C LYS A 138 8.69 20.86 -7.05
N TYR A 139 7.37 20.70 -6.83
CA TYR A 139 6.77 19.40 -6.58
C TYR A 139 6.68 18.58 -7.89
N GLU A 140 7.80 18.05 -8.27
CA GLU A 140 7.98 17.24 -9.48
C GLU A 140 9.08 16.19 -9.26
N VAL A 141 9.16 15.20 -10.12
CA VAL A 141 10.20 14.17 -10.02
C VAL A 141 11.50 14.73 -10.56
N THR A 142 12.36 15.20 -9.67
CA THR A 142 13.73 15.61 -10.00
C THR A 142 14.65 14.39 -10.17
N PRO A 143 15.80 14.50 -10.86
CA PRO A 143 16.79 13.41 -10.95
C PRO A 143 17.27 12.92 -9.56
N GLU A 144 17.39 13.83 -8.59
CA GLU A 144 17.76 13.47 -7.22
C GLU A 144 16.63 12.68 -6.55
N LEU A 145 15.36 13.14 -6.63
CA LEU A 145 14.23 12.41 -6.09
C LEU A 145 14.10 11.03 -6.72
N HIS A 146 14.27 10.93 -8.03
CA HIS A 146 14.24 9.64 -8.75
C HIS A 146 15.26 8.66 -8.16
N LYS A 147 16.52 9.09 -7.97
CA LYS A 147 17.57 8.28 -7.35
C LYS A 147 17.21 7.82 -5.92
N TRP A 148 16.60 8.70 -5.12
CA TRP A 148 16.17 8.33 -3.78
C TRP A 148 15.02 7.32 -3.80
N LEU A 149 14.08 7.45 -4.73
CA LEU A 149 12.99 6.49 -4.90
C LEU A 149 13.50 5.12 -5.39
N GLU A 150 14.54 5.08 -6.23
CA GLU A 150 15.20 3.82 -6.60
C GLU A 150 15.85 3.15 -5.39
N VAL A 151 16.60 3.89 -4.59
CA VAL A 151 17.17 3.40 -3.34
C VAL A 151 16.08 2.87 -2.41
N TYR A 152 15.00 3.60 -2.24
CA TYR A 152 13.87 3.16 -1.44
C TYR A 152 13.28 1.84 -1.95
N ARG A 153 13.06 1.73 -3.27
CA ARG A 153 12.55 0.52 -3.91
C ARG A 153 13.45 -0.68 -3.64
N ASP A 154 14.74 -0.53 -3.87
CA ASP A 154 15.67 -1.65 -3.88
C ASP A 154 16.08 -2.06 -2.46
N GLU A 155 16.41 -1.08 -1.60
CA GLU A 155 16.83 -1.39 -0.22
C GLU A 155 15.67 -1.90 0.64
N SER A 156 14.44 -1.41 0.46
CA SER A 156 13.30 -1.94 1.23
C SER A 156 13.04 -3.42 0.95
N LYS A 157 13.12 -3.81 -0.34
CA LYS A 157 12.97 -5.20 -0.75
C LYS A 157 14.12 -6.07 -0.23
N LYS A 158 15.35 -5.65 -0.49
CA LYS A 158 16.56 -6.37 -0.09
C LYS A 158 16.61 -6.59 1.43
N ALA A 159 16.33 -5.54 2.20
CA ALA A 159 16.37 -5.61 3.66
C ALA A 159 15.30 -6.54 4.22
N ALA A 160 14.07 -6.47 3.72
CA ALA A 160 12.99 -7.34 4.17
C ALA A 160 13.25 -8.80 3.80
N ASP A 161 13.65 -9.08 2.54
CA ASP A 161 13.98 -10.44 2.07
C ASP A 161 15.11 -11.05 2.90
N SER A 162 16.23 -10.33 3.04
CA SER A 162 17.38 -10.80 3.81
C SER A 162 17.04 -11.04 5.29
N HIS A 163 16.17 -10.20 5.87
CA HIS A 163 15.74 -10.38 7.25
C HIS A 163 14.82 -11.60 7.41
N CYS A 164 13.90 -11.80 6.49
CA CYS A 164 13.04 -12.99 6.47
C CYS A 164 13.85 -14.26 6.27
N ASP A 165 14.79 -14.29 5.32
CA ASP A 165 15.67 -15.45 5.07
C ASP A 165 16.46 -15.83 6.33
N ARG A 166 17.02 -14.84 7.04
CA ARG A 166 17.75 -15.08 8.30
C ARG A 166 16.88 -15.64 9.42
N LEU A 167 15.59 -15.33 9.40
CA LEU A 167 14.61 -15.82 10.36
C LEU A 167 13.87 -17.08 9.89
N TYR A 168 14.24 -17.65 8.75
CA TYR A 168 13.58 -18.80 8.12
C TYR A 168 12.09 -18.59 7.85
N LEU A 169 11.74 -17.38 7.40
CA LEU A 169 10.37 -16.96 7.11
C LEU A 169 10.12 -16.83 5.60
N SER A 170 8.86 -16.95 5.18
CA SER A 170 8.45 -16.56 3.82
C SER A 170 8.75 -15.08 3.57
N ARG A 171 9.20 -14.75 2.36
CA ARG A 171 9.42 -13.37 1.95
C ARG A 171 8.09 -12.63 1.74
N PRO A 172 8.05 -11.31 1.96
CA PRO A 172 6.86 -10.51 1.74
C PRO A 172 6.39 -10.53 0.29
N VAL A 173 5.08 -10.58 0.05
CA VAL A 173 4.49 -10.41 -1.29
C VAL A 173 4.40 -8.93 -1.68
N ALA A 174 4.44 -8.03 -0.70
CA ALA A 174 4.51 -6.58 -0.90
C ALA A 174 5.36 -5.94 0.20
N TYR A 175 6.09 -4.90 -0.14
CA TYR A 175 7.09 -4.25 0.72
C TYR A 175 6.74 -2.82 1.07
N ARG A 176 5.99 -2.17 0.22
CA ARG A 176 5.73 -0.73 0.24
C ARG A 176 4.26 -0.44 -0.02
N ALA A 177 3.78 0.65 0.56
CA ALA A 177 2.47 1.19 0.27
C ALA A 177 2.55 2.71 0.16
N ILE A 178 1.68 3.29 -0.66
CA ILE A 178 1.43 4.72 -0.69
C ILE A 178 0.08 4.91 -0.04
N ALA A 179 0.10 5.20 1.25
CA ALA A 179 -1.11 5.51 1.99
C ALA A 179 -1.48 6.98 1.78
N PRO A 180 -2.77 7.27 1.62
CA PRO A 180 -3.28 8.65 1.50
C PRO A 180 -3.10 9.47 2.77
#